data_b34091429459a8a1aa8673395c2b45ec
#
_entry.id   b34091429459a8a1aa8673395c2b45ec
#
_cell.length_a   1.000
_cell.length_b   1.000
_cell.length_c   1.000
_cell.angle_alpha   90.00
_cell.angle_beta   90.00
_cell.angle_gamma   90.00
#
_symmetry.space_group_name_H-M   'P 1'
#
loop_
_entity.id
_entity.type
_entity.pdbx_description
1 polymer ?
#
loop_
_entity_poly.entity_id
_entity_poly.type
_entity_poly.pdbx_seq_one_letter_code
_entity_poly.pdbx_strand_id
1 'polypeptide(L)'
;GLDPVVRNEILDIFRKYIEEDETRSILLSTHITTDLEHISDYIVFIENGKVIFDLPTDELLESYGIIKCSKEDFLRLDEKDYISYKKGKYQYEVLTNNKNNIKIKYNITTIDKPSIEEIMLFYIKGEK
;
A
#
# COMPACT_ATOMS: atom_id res chain seq x y z
N GLY A 1 21.96 -6.44 4.08
CA GLY A 1 21.32 -6.24 2.82
C GLY A 1 22.27 -5.83 1.70
N LEU A 2 21.73 -5.76 0.52
CA LEU A 2 22.50 -5.35 -0.65
C LEU A 2 22.69 -3.84 -0.68
N ASP A 3 23.83 -3.40 -1.22
CA ASP A 3 24.08 -2.02 -1.60
C ASP A 3 22.96 -1.55 -2.55
N PRO A 4 22.43 -0.33 -2.42
CA PRO A 4 21.40 0.20 -3.30
C PRO A 4 21.73 0.12 -4.79
N VAL A 5 22.98 0.33 -5.18
CA VAL A 5 23.40 0.25 -6.58
C VAL A 5 23.32 -1.19 -7.08
N VAL A 6 23.82 -2.15 -6.32
CA VAL A 6 23.76 -3.57 -6.66
C VAL A 6 22.31 -4.05 -6.69
N ARG A 7 21.48 -3.60 -5.76
CA ARG A 7 20.07 -3.94 -5.72
C ARG A 7 19.35 -3.48 -6.98
N ASN A 8 19.59 -2.25 -7.42
CA ASN A 8 19.03 -1.73 -8.65
C ASN A 8 19.47 -2.50 -9.88
N GLU A 9 20.73 -2.92 -9.93
CA GLU A 9 21.25 -3.75 -11.01
C GLU A 9 20.53 -5.10 -11.09
N ILE A 10 20.26 -5.72 -9.94
CA ILE A 10 19.53 -6.99 -9.87
C ILE A 10 18.08 -6.80 -10.35
N LEU A 11 17.43 -5.71 -9.95
CA LEU A 11 16.07 -5.40 -10.38
C LEU A 11 16.00 -5.18 -11.89
N ASP A 12 17.01 -4.55 -12.48
CA ASP A 12 17.09 -4.37 -13.92
C ASP A 12 17.28 -5.71 -14.65
N ILE A 13 18.05 -6.64 -14.08
CA ILE A 13 18.20 -7.98 -14.61
C ILE A 13 16.85 -8.72 -14.60
N PHE A 14 16.10 -8.62 -13.52
CA PHE A 14 14.77 -9.23 -13.40
C PHE A 14 13.81 -8.66 -14.44
N ARG A 15 13.81 -7.35 -14.62
CA ARG A 15 12.96 -6.66 -15.59
C ARG A 15 13.26 -7.15 -17.00
N LYS A 16 14.52 -7.21 -17.40
CA LYS A 16 14.94 -7.71 -18.70
C LYS A 16 14.55 -9.15 -18.92
N TYR A 17 14.72 -10.00 -17.89
CA TYR A 17 14.36 -11.40 -17.97
C TYR A 17 12.89 -11.60 -18.30
N ILE A 18 12.01 -10.82 -17.70
CA ILE A 18 10.56 -10.88 -17.93
C ILE A 18 10.18 -10.29 -19.30
N GLU A 19 10.82 -9.17 -19.69
CA GLU A 19 10.52 -8.50 -20.95
C GLU A 19 10.91 -9.33 -22.18
N GLU A 20 11.91 -10.20 -22.06
CA GLU A 20 12.37 -11.04 -23.17
C GLU A 20 11.38 -12.14 -23.59
N ASP A 21 10.52 -12.58 -22.67
CA ASP A 21 9.59 -13.69 -22.93
C ASP A 21 8.37 -13.58 -22.00
N GLU A 22 7.20 -13.43 -22.58
CA GLU A 22 5.93 -13.28 -21.85
C GLU A 22 5.55 -14.49 -20.98
N THR A 23 6.17 -15.65 -21.22
CA THR A 23 5.89 -16.85 -20.45
C THR A 23 6.67 -16.92 -19.13
N ARG A 24 7.61 -16.02 -18.93
CA ARG A 24 8.46 -16.00 -17.74
C ARG A 24 7.81 -15.26 -16.59
N SER A 25 8.07 -15.73 -15.39
CA SER A 25 7.65 -15.05 -14.16
C SER A 25 8.73 -15.16 -13.10
N ILE A 26 8.68 -14.24 -12.14
CA ILE A 26 9.59 -14.23 -10.99
C ILE A 26 8.74 -14.10 -9.72
N LEU A 27 8.99 -15.01 -8.77
CA LEU A 27 8.43 -14.89 -7.44
C LEU A 27 9.51 -14.37 -6.51
N LEU A 28 9.26 -13.22 -5.90
CA LEU A 28 10.19 -12.57 -4.99
C LEU A 28 9.55 -12.39 -3.62
N SER A 29 10.24 -12.87 -2.59
CA SER A 29 9.85 -12.61 -1.21
C SER A 29 10.83 -11.62 -0.60
N THR A 30 10.31 -10.53 -0.05
CA THR A 30 11.13 -9.45 0.52
C THR A 30 10.37 -8.69 1.60
N HIS A 31 11.13 -8.09 2.52
CA HIS A 31 10.59 -7.10 3.48
C HIS A 31 10.92 -5.67 3.04
N ILE A 32 11.63 -5.51 1.91
CA ILE A 32 12.00 -4.19 1.36
C ILE A 32 10.96 -3.81 0.31
N THR A 33 9.99 -3.02 0.71
CA THR A 33 8.80 -2.72 -0.08
C THR A 33 9.03 -1.67 -1.17
N THR A 34 10.04 -0.81 -1.02
CA THR A 34 10.33 0.23 -1.99
C THR A 34 10.62 -0.30 -3.39
N ASP A 35 11.22 -1.49 -3.48
CA ASP A 35 11.54 -2.12 -4.75
C ASP A 35 10.30 -2.67 -5.44
N LEU A 36 9.31 -3.10 -4.66
CA LEU A 36 8.09 -3.74 -5.18
C LEU A 36 7.24 -2.79 -6.00
N GLU A 37 7.18 -1.53 -5.63
CA GLU A 37 6.38 -0.53 -6.35
C GLU A 37 6.85 -0.33 -7.78
N HIS A 38 8.12 -0.59 -8.05
CA HIS A 38 8.73 -0.33 -9.35
C HIS A 38 8.76 -1.54 -10.28
N ILE A 39 8.77 -2.75 -9.74
CA ILE A 39 8.97 -3.94 -10.57
C ILE A 39 7.88 -4.99 -10.48
N SER A 40 7.08 -5.00 -9.41
CA SER A 40 6.08 -6.05 -9.24
C SER A 40 4.79 -5.73 -9.97
N ASP A 41 4.23 -6.74 -10.62
CA ASP A 41 2.91 -6.66 -11.23
C ASP A 41 1.82 -7.07 -10.25
N TYR A 42 2.18 -7.85 -9.24
CA TYR A 42 1.26 -8.44 -8.28
C TYR A 42 1.89 -8.54 -6.90
N ILE A 43 1.13 -8.20 -5.87
CA ILE A 43 1.63 -8.20 -4.49
C ILE A 43 0.72 -9.04 -3.60
N VAL A 44 1.36 -9.92 -2.82
CA VAL A 44 0.70 -10.69 -1.77
C VAL A 44 1.33 -10.27 -0.44
N PHE A 45 0.52 -9.77 0.48
CA PHE A 45 0.97 -9.42 1.83
C PHE A 45 0.56 -10.49 2.82
N ILE A 46 1.55 -11.05 3.50
CA ILE A 46 1.37 -12.10 4.50
C ILE A 46 1.80 -11.58 5.87
N GLU A 47 0.93 -11.73 6.86
CA GLU A 47 1.19 -11.33 8.24
C GLU A 47 0.64 -12.40 9.19
N ASN A 48 1.48 -12.87 10.11
CA ASN A 48 1.12 -13.91 11.09
C ASN A 48 0.47 -15.15 10.44
N GLY A 49 1.06 -15.59 9.32
CA GLY A 49 0.58 -16.78 8.61
C GLY A 49 -0.70 -16.59 7.81
N LYS A 50 -1.18 -15.37 7.68
CA LYS A 50 -2.42 -15.06 6.95
C LYS A 50 -2.15 -14.14 5.78
N VAL A 51 -2.86 -14.37 4.69
CA VAL A 51 -2.86 -13.45 3.54
C VAL A 51 -3.78 -12.27 3.89
N ILE A 52 -3.18 -11.08 4.00
CA ILE A 52 -3.91 -9.86 4.31
C ILE A 52 -4.53 -9.28 3.05
N PHE A 53 -3.75 -9.19 1.97
CA PHE A 53 -4.25 -8.85 0.66
C PHE A 53 -3.45 -9.56 -0.43
N ASP A 54 -4.03 -9.60 -1.62
CA ASP A 54 -3.55 -10.36 -2.75
C ASP A 54 -4.10 -9.63 -3.99
N LEU A 55 -3.34 -8.68 -4.52
CA LEU A 55 -3.83 -7.72 -5.50
C LEU A 55 -2.77 -7.37 -6.55
N PRO A 56 -3.22 -7.05 -7.78
CA PRO A 56 -2.34 -6.37 -8.73
C PRO A 56 -1.78 -5.08 -8.13
N THR A 57 -0.52 -4.80 -8.39
CA THR A 57 0.16 -3.61 -7.84
C THR A 57 -0.57 -2.32 -8.19
N ASP A 58 -1.01 -2.18 -9.44
CA ASP A 58 -1.74 -0.99 -9.88
C ASP A 58 -3.05 -0.79 -9.12
N GLU A 59 -3.80 -1.86 -8.92
CA GLU A 59 -5.05 -1.81 -8.17
C GLU A 59 -4.81 -1.42 -6.71
N LEU A 60 -3.77 -1.98 -6.10
CA LEU A 60 -3.37 -1.64 -4.74
C LEU A 60 -3.08 -0.14 -4.60
N LEU A 61 -2.26 0.41 -5.49
CA LEU A 61 -1.86 1.81 -5.44
C LEU A 61 -2.99 2.78 -5.81
N GLU A 62 -3.94 2.36 -6.64
CA GLU A 62 -5.09 3.18 -7.01
C GLU A 62 -6.22 3.17 -5.98
N SER A 63 -6.43 2.05 -5.31
CA SER A 63 -7.56 1.87 -4.40
C SER A 63 -7.32 2.43 -3.02
N TYR A 64 -6.09 2.32 -2.52
CA TYR A 64 -5.76 2.74 -1.17
C TYR A 64 -5.49 4.23 -1.09
N GLY A 65 -5.86 4.81 0.02
CA GLY A 65 -5.61 6.21 0.31
C GLY A 65 -5.45 6.45 1.80
N ILE A 66 -4.75 7.52 2.15
CA ILE A 66 -4.62 7.97 3.54
C ILE A 66 -5.34 9.30 3.68
N ILE A 67 -6.33 9.33 4.56
CA ILE A 67 -7.08 10.52 4.92
C ILE A 67 -6.43 11.14 6.14
N LYS A 68 -5.98 12.39 6.01
CA LYS A 68 -5.48 13.17 7.14
C LYS A 68 -6.56 14.12 7.59
N CYS A 69 -7.02 13.98 8.81
CA CYS A 69 -8.16 14.74 9.29
C CYS A 69 -8.07 15.05 10.78
N SER A 70 -8.92 15.99 11.23
CA SER A 70 -9.08 16.29 12.64
C SER A 70 -9.81 15.15 13.34
N LYS A 71 -9.79 15.16 14.68
CA LYS A 71 -10.55 14.20 15.48
C LYS A 71 -12.05 14.31 15.16
N GLU A 72 -12.56 15.53 14.98
CA GLU A 72 -13.97 15.75 14.67
C GLU A 72 -14.36 15.12 13.34
N ASP A 73 -13.56 15.31 12.31
CA ASP A 73 -13.80 14.70 11.01
C ASP A 73 -13.65 13.20 11.04
N PHE A 74 -12.70 12.69 11.81
CA PHE A 74 -12.51 11.25 11.99
C PHE A 74 -13.78 10.62 12.60
N LEU A 75 -14.40 11.25 13.57
CA LEU A 75 -15.60 10.73 14.22
C LEU A 75 -16.83 10.65 13.30
N ARG A 76 -16.79 11.36 12.18
CA ARG A 76 -17.85 11.29 11.15
C ARG A 76 -17.69 10.08 10.23
N LEU A 77 -16.50 9.46 10.22
CA LEU A 77 -16.26 8.29 9.37
C LEU A 77 -16.88 7.05 9.98
N ASP A 78 -17.56 6.26 9.14
CA ASP A 78 -18.07 4.96 9.54
C ASP A 78 -16.92 3.96 9.59
N GLU A 79 -16.87 3.11 10.61
CA GLU A 79 -15.85 2.07 10.77
C GLU A 79 -15.78 1.13 9.56
N LYS A 80 -16.86 0.98 8.82
CA LYS A 80 -16.91 0.14 7.63
C LYS A 80 -16.15 0.72 6.45
N ASP A 81 -15.88 2.01 6.49
CA ASP A 81 -15.29 2.74 5.37
C ASP A 81 -13.77 2.85 5.45
N TYR A 82 -13.17 2.41 6.55
CA TYR A 82 -11.71 2.42 6.68
C TYR A 82 -11.19 1.10 7.26
N ILE A 83 -9.90 0.87 7.04
CA ILE A 83 -9.21 -0.34 7.51
C ILE A 83 -8.69 -0.16 8.92
N SER A 84 -7.93 0.91 9.13
CA SER A 84 -7.35 1.25 10.43
C SER A 84 -6.97 2.72 10.45
N TYR A 85 -6.62 3.22 11.62
CA TYR A 85 -6.20 4.61 11.80
C TYR A 85 -5.03 4.71 12.76
N LYS A 86 -4.34 5.83 12.70
CA LYS A 86 -3.28 6.21 13.63
C LYS A 86 -3.58 7.59 14.18
N LYS A 87 -3.40 7.76 15.47
CA LYS A 87 -3.51 9.07 16.11
C LYS A 87 -2.16 9.77 16.02
N GLY A 88 -2.09 10.83 15.23
CA GLY A 88 -0.94 11.70 15.22
C GLY A 88 -1.04 12.77 16.30
N LYS A 89 0.01 13.56 16.44
CA LYS A 89 0.06 14.63 17.42
C LYS A 89 -0.97 15.73 17.15
N TYR A 90 -1.20 16.02 15.89
CA TYR A 90 -2.07 17.12 15.45
C TYR A 90 -3.27 16.65 14.64
N GLN A 91 -3.22 15.44 14.10
CA GLN A 91 -4.26 14.94 13.22
C GLN A 91 -4.32 13.42 13.25
N TYR A 92 -5.44 12.88 12.80
CA TYR A 92 -5.59 11.45 12.58
C TYR A 92 -5.22 11.12 11.15
N GLU A 93 -4.64 9.94 10.96
CA GLU A 93 -4.36 9.36 9.65
C GLU A 93 -5.17 8.08 9.51
N VAL A 94 -5.95 7.98 8.46
CA VAL A 94 -6.92 6.89 8.27
C VAL A 94 -6.67 6.20 6.95
N LEU A 95 -6.47 4.89 6.96
CA LEU A 95 -6.28 4.11 5.75
C LEU A 95 -7.62 3.59 5.23
N THR A 96 -7.91 3.87 3.97
CA THR A 96 -9.04 3.28 3.26
C THR A 96 -8.58 2.50 2.04
N ASN A 97 -9.32 1.46 1.67
CA ASN A 97 -9.08 0.69 0.45
C ASN A 97 -10.04 1.05 -0.69
N ASN A 98 -10.82 2.10 -0.53
CA ASN A 98 -11.77 2.55 -1.54
C ASN A 98 -11.84 4.09 -1.55
N LYS A 99 -10.70 4.70 -1.85
CA LYS A 99 -10.55 6.16 -1.76
C LYS A 99 -11.54 6.95 -2.62
N ASN A 100 -11.88 6.42 -3.80
CA ASN A 100 -12.79 7.12 -4.70
C ASN A 100 -14.22 7.22 -4.13
N ASN A 101 -14.71 6.13 -3.56
CA ASN A 101 -16.01 6.10 -2.91
C ASN A 101 -16.05 6.99 -1.66
N ILE A 102 -14.97 6.95 -0.87
CA ILE A 102 -14.84 7.76 0.34
C ILE A 102 -14.80 9.24 0.02
N LYS A 103 -14.08 9.62 -1.04
CA LYS A 103 -14.05 10.99 -1.54
C LYS A 103 -15.45 11.54 -1.81
N ILE A 104 -16.26 10.75 -2.47
CA ILE A 104 -17.63 11.14 -2.84
C ILE A 104 -18.54 11.15 -1.61
N LYS A 105 -18.50 10.08 -0.81
CA LYS A 105 -19.41 9.90 0.33
C LYS A 105 -19.25 10.99 1.39
N TYR A 106 -18.01 11.38 1.68
CA TYR A 106 -17.70 12.35 2.73
C TYR A 106 -17.30 13.73 2.20
N ASN A 107 -17.36 13.91 0.89
CA ASN A 107 -16.96 15.16 0.24
C ASN A 107 -15.53 15.58 0.61
N ILE A 108 -14.61 14.62 0.60
CA ILE A 108 -13.20 14.85 0.90
C ILE A 108 -12.48 15.20 -0.39
N THR A 109 -11.76 16.32 -0.40
CA THR A 109 -11.08 16.79 -1.60
C THR A 109 -9.66 16.24 -1.76
N THR A 110 -9.00 15.94 -0.66
CA THR A 110 -7.60 15.49 -0.67
C THR A 110 -7.43 14.21 0.11
N ILE A 111 -6.97 13.16 -0.59
CA ILE A 111 -6.59 11.89 0.00
C ILE A 111 -5.19 11.58 -0.53
N ASP A 112 -4.25 11.35 0.38
CA ASP A 112 -2.86 11.08 0.01
C ASP A 112 -2.69 9.67 -0.54
N LYS A 113 -1.76 9.51 -1.48
CA LYS A 113 -1.38 8.19 -1.98
C LYS A 113 -0.38 7.54 -1.02
N PRO A 114 -0.69 6.38 -0.46
CA PRO A 114 0.26 5.69 0.40
C PRO A 114 1.28 4.90 -0.41
N SER A 115 2.46 4.72 0.17
CA SER A 115 3.41 3.71 -0.29
C SER A 115 2.93 2.33 0.17
N ILE A 116 3.49 1.28 -0.43
CA ILE A 116 3.20 -0.09 0.00
C ILE A 116 3.60 -0.29 1.46
N GLU A 117 4.74 0.26 1.87
CA GLU A 117 5.19 0.21 3.25
C GLU A 117 4.19 0.84 4.21
N GLU A 118 3.68 2.01 3.87
CA GLU A 118 2.67 2.69 4.68
C GLU A 118 1.39 1.87 4.82
N ILE A 119 0.92 1.26 3.72
CA ILE A 119 -0.25 0.38 3.75
C ILE A 119 -0.02 -0.79 4.72
N MET A 120 1.13 -1.45 4.60
CA MET A 120 1.48 -2.56 5.47
C MET A 120 1.52 -2.15 6.95
N LEU A 121 2.11 -0.99 7.25
CA LEU A 121 2.21 -0.49 8.61
C LEU A 121 0.84 -0.19 9.23
N PHE A 122 -0.11 0.29 8.44
CA PHE A 122 -1.49 0.48 8.93
C PHE A 122 -2.15 -0.85 9.31
N TYR A 123 -1.90 -1.91 8.54
CA TYR A 123 -2.43 -3.23 8.88
C TYR A 123 -1.78 -3.81 10.14
N ILE A 124 -0.48 -3.57 10.32
CA ILE A 124 0.28 -4.14 11.43
C ILE A 124 0.09 -3.34 12.73
N LYS A 125 0.16 -2.02 12.65
CA LYS A 125 0.21 -1.12 13.80
C LYS A 125 -0.99 -0.19 13.93
N GLY A 126 -1.88 -0.15 12.96
CA GLY A 126 -3.06 0.70 13.02
C GLY A 126 -4.07 0.23 14.05
N GLU A 127 -4.83 1.17 14.60
CA GLU A 127 -5.96 0.91 15.48
C GLU A 127 -7.25 0.80 14.68
N LYS A 128 -8.22 0.13 15.24
CA LYS A 128 -9.51 0.01 14.58
C LYS A 128 -10.69 0.50 15.42
#